data_fa323a58a2c41ce7612a933e01ab3a4c
#
_entry.id   fa323a58a2c41ce7612a933e01ab3a4c
#
_cell.length_a   1.000
_cell.length_b   1.000
_cell.length_c   1.000
_cell.angle_alpha   90.00
_cell.angle_beta   90.00
_cell.angle_gamma   90.00
#
_symmetry.space_group_name_H-M   'P 1'
#
loop_
_entity.id
_entity.type
_entity.pdbx_description
1 polymer ?
#
loop_
_entity_poly.entity_id
_entity_poly.type
_entity_poly.pdbx_seq_one_letter_code
_entity_poly.pdbx_strand_id
1 'polypeptide(L)'
;VMNVITLEKPKGIVVSLGGQTAINLAEPLHELGVPIIGTGVEAIRNAEDRGCFEKIMEELGIPQPEAEAVTDIEAGVRAAERIGYPVLVRPSYVLGGRAMQIVSNEERLRHYLQTAVEVNEDSPVLVDRYIMGRELEVDAICDGKDVFIPGIMEHVEKTGIHSGDSISVYPTFSVSQKAKDKIIDYTVRLGRRIGIVGLYNIQFILDGEEDVY
;
A
#
# COMPACT_ATOMS: atom_id res chain seq x y z
N VAL A 1 -7.70 25.43 7.16
CA VAL A 1 -7.16 25.51 5.78
C VAL A 1 -7.83 26.63 5.02
N MET A 2 -9.18 26.67 4.87
CA MET A 2 -9.91 27.68 4.06
C MET A 2 -9.57 29.12 4.42
N ASN A 3 -9.46 29.47 5.70
CA ASN A 3 -9.10 30.83 6.12
C ASN A 3 -7.73 31.29 5.55
N VAL A 4 -6.75 30.37 5.50
CA VAL A 4 -5.44 30.63 4.92
C VAL A 4 -5.54 30.81 3.40
N ILE A 5 -6.29 29.91 2.73
CA ILE A 5 -6.52 30.00 1.28
C ILE A 5 -7.17 31.33 0.90
N THR A 6 -8.17 31.76 1.66
CA THR A 6 -8.86 33.02 1.42
C THR A 6 -7.97 34.25 1.59
N LEU A 7 -7.05 34.18 2.58
CA LEU A 7 -6.12 35.26 2.87
C LEU A 7 -4.97 35.29 1.87
N GLU A 8 -4.28 34.16 1.65
CA GLU A 8 -3.06 34.09 0.86
C GLU A 8 -3.30 33.90 -0.64
N LYS A 9 -4.50 33.46 -1.03
CA LYS A 9 -4.92 33.23 -2.43
C LYS A 9 -3.89 32.43 -3.23
N PRO A 10 -3.46 31.23 -2.75
CA PRO A 10 -2.52 30.39 -3.48
C PRO A 10 -3.13 29.94 -4.81
N LYS A 11 -2.30 29.58 -5.78
CA LYS A 11 -2.73 29.01 -7.07
C LYS A 11 -3.38 27.63 -6.92
N GLY A 12 -3.09 26.92 -5.82
CA GLY A 12 -3.61 25.62 -5.49
C GLY A 12 -2.85 25.00 -4.33
N ILE A 13 -3.15 23.76 -4.01
CA ILE A 13 -2.59 23.01 -2.88
C ILE A 13 -1.94 21.72 -3.35
N VAL A 14 -0.75 21.42 -2.84
CA VAL A 14 -0.09 20.12 -2.99
C VAL A 14 -0.38 19.31 -1.74
N VAL A 15 -1.14 18.22 -1.88
CA VAL A 15 -1.56 17.36 -0.74
C VAL A 15 -0.66 16.15 -0.54
N SER A 16 0.01 15.67 -1.58
CA SER A 16 0.82 14.45 -1.56
C SER A 16 2.07 14.50 -0.64
N LEU A 17 2.47 15.70 -0.20
CA LEU A 17 3.65 15.88 0.67
C LEU A 17 3.27 16.11 2.15
N GLY A 18 2.01 16.09 2.50
CA GLY A 18 1.51 16.40 3.85
C GLY A 18 1.05 15.20 4.68
N GLY A 19 1.35 13.98 4.24
CA GLY A 19 0.89 12.75 4.87
C GLY A 19 -0.63 12.57 4.81
N GLN A 20 -1.16 11.56 5.53
CA GLN A 20 -2.56 11.15 5.47
C GLN A 20 -3.55 12.28 5.79
N THR A 21 -3.20 13.17 6.72
CA THR A 21 -4.05 14.33 7.06
C THR A 21 -4.28 15.26 5.85
N ALA A 22 -3.24 15.50 5.06
CA ALA A 22 -3.36 16.34 3.86
C ALA A 22 -4.09 15.61 2.73
N ILE A 23 -3.82 14.32 2.57
CA ILE A 23 -4.49 13.46 1.58
C ILE A 23 -6.01 13.42 1.86
N ASN A 24 -6.41 13.23 3.11
CA ASN A 24 -7.83 13.21 3.52
C ASN A 24 -8.55 14.57 3.30
N LEU A 25 -7.80 15.65 3.15
CA LEU A 25 -8.36 16.96 2.84
C LEU A 25 -8.50 17.22 1.34
N ALA A 26 -7.93 16.39 0.48
CA ALA A 26 -7.92 16.63 -0.97
C ALA A 26 -9.34 16.72 -1.55
N GLU A 27 -10.19 15.74 -1.29
CA GLU A 27 -11.57 15.69 -1.80
C GLU A 27 -12.43 16.84 -1.26
N PRO A 28 -12.52 17.08 0.07
CA PRO A 28 -13.27 18.21 0.62
C PRO A 28 -12.83 19.59 0.09
N LEU A 29 -11.52 19.77 -0.12
CA LEU A 29 -11.00 21.03 -0.67
C LEU A 29 -11.32 21.17 -2.16
N HIS A 30 -11.26 20.07 -2.91
CA HIS A 30 -11.64 20.06 -4.32
C HIS A 30 -13.13 20.40 -4.51
N GLU A 31 -14.02 19.84 -3.68
CA GLU A 31 -15.46 20.14 -3.68
C GLU A 31 -15.74 21.61 -3.38
N LEU A 32 -14.91 22.26 -2.58
CA LEU A 32 -14.97 23.70 -2.31
C LEU A 32 -14.33 24.55 -3.42
N GLY A 33 -13.93 23.95 -4.54
CA GLY A 33 -13.37 24.64 -5.70
C GLY A 33 -11.88 25.00 -5.55
N VAL A 34 -11.16 24.41 -4.59
CA VAL A 34 -9.72 24.65 -4.42
C VAL A 34 -8.95 23.76 -5.39
N PRO A 35 -8.08 24.31 -6.27
CA PRO A 35 -7.28 23.51 -7.17
C PRO A 35 -6.28 22.64 -6.43
N ILE A 36 -6.28 21.34 -6.74
CA ILE A 36 -5.26 20.40 -6.25
C ILE A 36 -4.16 20.33 -7.32
N ILE A 37 -2.92 20.62 -6.92
CA ILE A 37 -1.73 20.64 -7.78
C ILE A 37 -0.98 19.31 -7.59
N GLY A 38 -0.51 18.73 -8.68
CA GLY A 38 0.15 17.43 -8.70
C GLY A 38 -0.85 16.31 -8.93
N THR A 39 -0.75 15.23 -8.17
CA THR A 39 -1.68 14.09 -8.23
C THR A 39 -3.11 14.54 -7.87
N GLY A 40 -4.03 14.41 -8.82
CA GLY A 40 -5.42 14.84 -8.66
C GLY A 40 -6.24 13.93 -7.75
N VAL A 41 -7.43 14.39 -7.35
CA VAL A 41 -8.31 13.69 -6.39
C VAL A 41 -8.71 12.30 -6.88
N GLU A 42 -9.00 12.14 -8.18
CA GLU A 42 -9.33 10.83 -8.75
C GLU A 42 -8.16 9.85 -8.67
N ALA A 43 -6.95 10.30 -8.96
CA ALA A 43 -5.75 9.48 -8.83
C ALA A 43 -5.46 9.11 -7.37
N ILE A 44 -5.67 10.03 -6.44
CA ILE A 44 -5.57 9.75 -4.99
C ILE A 44 -6.59 8.68 -4.60
N ARG A 45 -7.85 8.81 -5.03
CA ARG A 45 -8.89 7.81 -4.76
C ARG A 45 -8.52 6.44 -5.34
N ASN A 46 -8.02 6.40 -6.56
CA ASN A 46 -7.59 5.15 -7.21
C ASN A 46 -6.44 4.46 -6.45
N ALA A 47 -5.59 5.21 -5.78
CA ALA A 47 -4.50 4.67 -4.98
C ALA A 47 -4.91 4.28 -3.55
N GLU A 48 -5.82 5.04 -2.93
CA GLU A 48 -6.21 4.88 -1.52
C GLU A 48 -7.40 3.92 -1.35
N ASP A 49 -8.33 3.88 -2.31
CA ASP A 49 -9.47 2.96 -2.26
C ASP A 49 -9.06 1.57 -2.73
N ARG A 50 -9.13 0.62 -1.81
CA ARG A 50 -8.72 -0.76 -2.04
C ARG A 50 -9.41 -1.39 -3.25
N GLY A 51 -10.73 -1.22 -3.38
CA GLY A 51 -11.48 -1.81 -4.47
C GLY A 51 -11.15 -1.20 -5.84
N CYS A 52 -10.83 0.10 -5.87
CA CYS A 52 -10.33 0.75 -7.07
C CYS A 52 -8.92 0.26 -7.42
N PHE A 53 -8.05 0.15 -6.42
CA PHE A 53 -6.68 -0.30 -6.60
C PHE A 53 -6.62 -1.76 -7.08
N GLU A 54 -7.39 -2.68 -6.45
CA GLU A 54 -7.47 -4.08 -6.86
C GLU A 54 -7.89 -4.24 -8.32
N LYS A 55 -8.91 -3.49 -8.77
CA LYS A 55 -9.34 -3.48 -10.19
C LYS A 55 -8.25 -3.01 -11.14
N ILE A 56 -7.49 -1.98 -10.75
CA ILE A 56 -6.37 -1.48 -11.56
C ILE A 56 -5.27 -2.54 -11.66
N MET A 57 -4.97 -3.24 -10.58
CA MET A 57 -3.99 -4.33 -10.58
C MET A 57 -4.44 -5.49 -11.49
N GLU A 58 -5.71 -5.89 -11.41
CA GLU A 58 -6.30 -6.89 -12.31
C GLU A 58 -6.24 -6.47 -13.78
N GLU A 59 -6.65 -5.23 -14.11
CA GLU A 59 -6.58 -4.68 -15.46
C GLU A 59 -5.17 -4.68 -16.02
N LEU A 60 -4.17 -4.42 -15.17
CA LEU A 60 -2.77 -4.41 -15.54
C LEU A 60 -2.13 -5.82 -15.51
N GLY A 61 -2.82 -6.83 -14.98
CA GLY A 61 -2.25 -8.15 -14.77
C GLY A 61 -1.03 -8.15 -13.84
N ILE A 62 -1.04 -7.27 -12.83
CA ILE A 62 0.01 -7.19 -11.81
C ILE A 62 -0.43 -8.02 -10.62
N PRO A 63 0.35 -9.06 -10.22
CA PRO A 63 0.00 -9.91 -9.10
C PRO A 63 -0.08 -9.15 -7.77
N GLN A 64 -1.05 -9.54 -6.94
CA GLN A 64 -1.16 -9.09 -5.56
C GLN A 64 -1.23 -10.30 -4.63
N PRO A 65 -0.78 -10.18 -3.37
CA PRO A 65 -1.10 -11.18 -2.36
C PRO A 65 -2.61 -11.32 -2.22
N GLU A 66 -3.09 -12.57 -2.19
CA GLU A 66 -4.50 -12.84 -1.92
C GLU A 66 -4.87 -12.30 -0.53
N ALA A 67 -5.97 -11.58 -0.44
CA ALA A 67 -6.36 -10.88 0.78
C ALA A 67 -7.87 -10.82 0.93
N GLU A 68 -8.36 -10.84 2.18
CA GLU A 68 -9.77 -10.70 2.50
C GLU A 68 -9.99 -9.83 3.74
N ALA A 69 -10.99 -8.96 3.65
CA ALA A 69 -11.44 -8.15 4.78
C ALA A 69 -12.53 -8.93 5.53
N VAL A 70 -12.34 -9.15 6.82
CA VAL A 70 -13.24 -9.92 7.68
C VAL A 70 -13.68 -9.11 8.89
N THR A 71 -14.93 -9.33 9.32
CA THR A 71 -15.52 -8.60 10.45
C THR A 71 -15.78 -9.51 11.65
N ASP A 72 -15.62 -10.82 11.50
CA ASP A 72 -15.81 -11.79 12.57
C ASP A 72 -14.75 -12.90 12.52
N ILE A 73 -14.62 -13.62 13.63
CA ILE A 73 -13.59 -14.65 13.81
C ILE A 73 -13.78 -15.81 12.82
N GLU A 74 -15.01 -16.27 12.61
CA GLU A 74 -15.29 -17.42 11.76
C GLU A 74 -15.05 -17.07 10.27
N ALA A 75 -15.38 -15.86 9.86
CA ALA A 75 -15.02 -15.36 8.52
C ALA A 75 -13.50 -15.32 8.35
N GLY A 76 -12.77 -14.86 9.37
CA GLY A 76 -11.31 -14.84 9.36
C GLY A 76 -10.68 -16.22 9.24
N VAL A 77 -11.21 -17.22 9.95
CA VAL A 77 -10.74 -18.60 9.86
C VAL A 77 -11.00 -19.16 8.45
N ARG A 78 -12.21 -19.00 7.91
CA ARG A 78 -12.52 -19.45 6.55
C ARG A 78 -11.64 -18.78 5.48
N ALA A 79 -11.36 -17.48 5.65
CA ALA A 79 -10.44 -16.75 4.77
C ALA A 79 -9.03 -17.36 4.82
N ALA A 80 -8.49 -17.57 6.02
CA ALA A 80 -7.15 -18.12 6.21
C ALA A 80 -7.03 -19.57 5.73
N GLU A 81 -8.07 -20.40 5.88
CA GLU A 81 -8.10 -21.76 5.32
C GLU A 81 -8.05 -21.77 3.79
N ARG A 82 -8.75 -20.82 3.15
CA ARG A 82 -8.75 -20.69 1.69
C ARG A 82 -7.43 -20.13 1.16
N ILE A 83 -6.90 -19.09 1.81
CA ILE A 83 -5.63 -18.43 1.45
C ILE A 83 -4.43 -19.36 1.71
N GLY A 84 -4.50 -20.16 2.78
CA GLY A 84 -3.42 -21.02 3.25
C GLY A 84 -2.50 -20.33 4.25
N TYR A 85 -2.15 -21.04 5.35
CA TYR A 85 -1.20 -20.55 6.34
C TYR A 85 0.25 -20.62 5.83
N PRO A 86 1.15 -19.71 6.26
CA PRO A 86 0.89 -18.61 7.18
C PRO A 86 0.17 -17.43 6.52
N VAL A 87 -0.63 -16.71 7.31
CA VAL A 87 -1.30 -15.48 6.90
C VAL A 87 -0.76 -14.28 7.67
N LEU A 88 -0.82 -13.10 7.05
CA LEU A 88 -0.58 -11.83 7.69
C LEU A 88 -1.92 -11.23 8.09
N VAL A 89 -2.06 -10.87 9.36
CA VAL A 89 -3.30 -10.29 9.89
C VAL A 89 -3.03 -8.88 10.35
N ARG A 90 -3.83 -7.93 9.86
CA ARG A 90 -3.67 -6.50 10.17
C ARG A 90 -5.02 -5.84 10.37
N PRO A 91 -5.22 -5.09 11.46
CA PRO A 91 -6.42 -4.29 11.63
C PRO A 91 -6.45 -3.16 10.59
N SER A 92 -7.64 -2.81 10.08
CA SER A 92 -7.82 -1.67 9.16
C SER A 92 -7.52 -0.32 9.84
N TYR A 93 -7.59 -0.28 11.17
CA TYR A 93 -7.24 0.89 11.97
C TYR A 93 -6.24 0.50 13.07
N VAL A 94 -5.07 1.10 13.04
CA VAL A 94 -4.05 0.91 14.07
C VAL A 94 -4.08 2.12 15.01
N LEU A 95 -4.72 1.97 16.16
CA LEU A 95 -4.52 2.87 17.30
C LEU A 95 -3.42 2.30 18.20
N GLY A 96 -2.26 2.95 18.22
CA GLY A 96 -1.22 2.67 19.21
C GLY A 96 -0.30 1.48 18.95
N GLY A 97 0.11 1.22 17.69
CA GLY A 97 1.29 0.38 17.44
C GLY A 97 1.11 -1.12 17.66
N ARG A 98 -0.11 -1.64 17.74
CA ARG A 98 -0.34 -3.09 17.67
C ARG A 98 -0.28 -3.53 16.22
N ALA A 99 0.91 -3.92 15.88
CA ALA A 99 1.39 -4.25 14.57
C ALA A 99 0.67 -5.46 13.94
N MET A 100 0.76 -5.52 12.60
CA MET A 100 0.57 -6.72 11.81
C MET A 100 1.17 -7.94 12.49
N GLN A 101 0.48 -9.07 12.43
CA GLN A 101 1.00 -10.33 12.98
C GLN A 101 0.97 -11.43 11.93
N ILE A 102 2.10 -12.13 11.81
CA ILE A 102 2.19 -13.35 11.00
C ILE A 102 1.65 -14.51 11.84
N VAL A 103 0.61 -15.15 11.31
CA VAL A 103 -0.10 -16.22 12.00
C VAL A 103 0.03 -17.52 11.23
N SER A 104 0.52 -18.55 11.90
CA SER A 104 0.90 -19.82 11.28
C SER A 104 -0.15 -20.93 11.39
N ASN A 105 -1.21 -20.73 12.17
CA ASN A 105 -2.28 -21.72 12.38
C ASN A 105 -3.57 -21.08 12.91
N GLU A 106 -4.66 -21.84 12.86
CA GLU A 106 -5.99 -21.41 13.28
C GLU A 106 -6.06 -20.96 14.74
N GLU A 107 -5.44 -21.68 15.67
CA GLU A 107 -5.49 -21.36 17.10
C GLU A 107 -4.95 -19.94 17.38
N ARG A 108 -3.80 -19.61 16.78
CA ARG A 108 -3.21 -18.25 16.88
C ARG A 108 -4.06 -17.20 16.19
N LEU A 109 -4.68 -17.56 15.06
CA LEU A 109 -5.56 -16.67 14.34
C LEU A 109 -6.78 -16.31 15.18
N ARG A 110 -7.45 -17.28 15.76
CA ARG A 110 -8.60 -17.07 16.66
C ARG A 110 -8.24 -16.18 17.84
N HIS A 111 -7.11 -16.46 18.47
CA HIS A 111 -6.64 -15.63 19.59
C HIS A 111 -6.37 -14.18 19.17
N TYR A 112 -5.73 -13.96 18.02
CA TYR A 112 -5.46 -12.62 17.50
C TYR A 112 -6.76 -11.89 17.15
N LEU A 113 -7.66 -12.54 16.40
CA LEU A 113 -8.93 -11.94 15.97
C LEU A 113 -9.84 -11.59 17.16
N GLN A 114 -9.88 -12.43 18.18
CA GLN A 114 -10.63 -12.15 19.40
C GLN A 114 -10.16 -10.85 20.05
N THR A 115 -8.87 -10.64 20.15
CA THR A 115 -8.31 -9.41 20.72
C THR A 115 -8.48 -8.19 19.79
N ALA A 116 -8.41 -8.40 18.47
CA ALA A 116 -8.54 -7.32 17.48
C ALA A 116 -9.98 -6.85 17.32
N VAL A 117 -10.94 -7.76 17.33
CA VAL A 117 -12.39 -7.46 17.21
C VAL A 117 -12.93 -6.81 18.50
N GLU A 118 -12.48 -7.24 19.68
CA GLU A 118 -12.87 -6.60 20.96
C GLU A 118 -12.46 -5.11 21.03
N VAL A 119 -11.43 -4.71 20.27
CA VAL A 119 -10.92 -3.32 20.25
C VAL A 119 -11.69 -2.43 19.28
N ASN A 120 -12.32 -3.00 18.24
CA ASN A 120 -12.99 -2.17 17.23
C ASN A 120 -14.00 -3.00 16.41
N GLU A 121 -15.23 -3.13 16.95
CA GLU A 121 -16.32 -3.91 16.33
C GLU A 121 -16.74 -3.42 14.94
N ASP A 122 -16.49 -2.16 14.61
CA ASP A 122 -16.89 -1.54 13.34
C ASP A 122 -15.80 -1.55 12.25
N SER A 123 -14.62 -2.07 12.55
CA SER A 123 -13.49 -2.01 11.60
C SER A 123 -13.06 -3.40 11.15
N PRO A 124 -13.06 -3.68 9.84
CA PRO A 124 -12.65 -4.98 9.33
C PRO A 124 -11.16 -5.25 9.63
N VAL A 125 -10.85 -6.53 9.84
CA VAL A 125 -9.49 -7.04 9.93
C VAL A 125 -9.11 -7.62 8.58
N LEU A 126 -7.92 -7.31 8.09
CA LEU A 126 -7.40 -7.86 6.85
C LEU A 126 -6.63 -9.15 7.13
N VAL A 127 -6.96 -10.19 6.38
CA VAL A 127 -6.25 -11.48 6.37
C VAL A 127 -5.62 -11.63 5.00
N ASP A 128 -4.30 -11.48 4.94
CA ASP A 128 -3.52 -11.48 3.71
C ASP A 128 -2.65 -12.74 3.62
N ARG A 129 -2.43 -13.26 2.41
CA ARG A 129 -1.43 -14.30 2.20
C ARG A 129 -0.05 -13.76 2.57
N TYR A 130 0.61 -14.42 3.52
CA TYR A 130 1.98 -14.06 3.86
C TYR A 130 2.95 -14.64 2.82
N ILE A 131 3.59 -13.76 2.06
CA ILE A 131 4.61 -14.15 1.10
C ILE A 131 5.98 -14.02 1.77
N MET A 132 6.66 -15.15 1.91
CA MET A 132 8.02 -15.16 2.44
C MET A 132 8.99 -14.80 1.31
N GLY A 133 9.56 -13.60 1.38
CA GLY A 133 10.40 -13.08 0.32
C GLY A 133 11.28 -11.94 0.81
N ARG A 134 11.79 -11.19 -0.16
CA ARG A 134 12.51 -9.94 0.05
C ARG A 134 11.58 -8.77 -0.24
N GLU A 135 11.58 -7.80 0.64
CA GLU A 135 10.90 -6.54 0.37
C GLU A 135 11.81 -5.62 -0.44
N LEU A 136 11.20 -5.03 -1.45
CA LEU A 136 11.83 -4.09 -2.35
C LEU A 136 11.00 -2.83 -2.39
N GLU A 137 11.64 -1.70 -2.51
CA GLU A 137 10.98 -0.41 -2.49
C GLU A 137 11.44 0.44 -3.66
N VAL A 138 10.49 1.08 -4.32
CA VAL A 138 10.74 1.98 -5.45
C VAL A 138 10.12 3.33 -5.17
N ASP A 139 10.96 4.35 -5.09
CA ASP A 139 10.53 5.73 -5.18
C ASP A 139 10.60 6.18 -6.64
N ALA A 140 9.50 6.66 -7.17
CA ALA A 140 9.40 7.08 -8.54
C ALA A 140 8.77 8.48 -8.67
N ILE A 141 9.04 9.13 -9.80
CA ILE A 141 8.44 10.41 -10.15
C ILE A 141 7.73 10.25 -11.50
N CYS A 142 6.47 10.66 -11.55
CA CYS A 142 5.66 10.67 -12.76
C CYS A 142 5.20 12.11 -13.09
N ASP A 143 5.23 12.48 -14.36
CA ASP A 143 4.69 13.76 -14.85
C ASP A 143 3.31 13.62 -15.49
N GLY A 144 2.69 12.44 -15.34
CA GLY A 144 1.44 12.05 -15.99
C GLY A 144 1.63 11.27 -17.30
N LYS A 145 2.85 11.19 -17.82
CA LYS A 145 3.22 10.47 -19.06
C LYS A 145 4.47 9.63 -18.89
N ASP A 146 5.54 10.25 -18.44
CA ASP A 146 6.83 9.61 -18.27
C ASP A 146 7.11 9.37 -16.78
N VAL A 147 7.78 8.27 -16.50
CA VAL A 147 8.13 7.85 -15.15
C VAL A 147 9.65 7.76 -15.05
N PHE A 148 10.20 8.46 -14.07
CA PHE A 148 11.59 8.37 -13.70
C PHE A 148 11.74 7.51 -12.45
N ILE A 149 12.55 6.48 -12.53
CA ILE A 149 12.89 5.56 -11.44
C ILE A 149 14.38 5.70 -11.17
N PRO A 150 14.80 6.36 -10.07
CA PRO A 150 16.22 6.51 -9.76
C PRO A 150 16.88 5.17 -9.44
N GLY A 151 16.12 4.22 -8.90
CA GLY A 151 16.60 2.87 -8.61
C GLY A 151 15.64 2.09 -7.75
N ILE A 152 16.04 0.88 -7.37
CA ILE A 152 15.28 -0.04 -6.53
C ILE A 152 16.06 -0.24 -5.23
N MET A 153 15.42 -0.08 -4.10
CA MET A 153 15.96 -0.37 -2.76
C MET A 153 15.60 -1.80 -2.36
N GLU A 154 16.47 -2.44 -1.63
CA GLU A 154 16.28 -3.78 -1.08
C GLU A 154 16.36 -3.73 0.44
N HIS A 155 15.35 -4.27 1.13
CA HIS A 155 15.36 -4.39 2.58
C HIS A 155 16.22 -5.58 3.02
N VAL A 156 16.98 -5.38 4.07
CA VAL A 156 17.81 -6.44 4.68
C VAL A 156 16.94 -7.37 5.52
N GLU A 157 15.91 -6.84 6.15
CA GLU A 157 14.95 -7.58 6.96
C GLU A 157 13.99 -8.39 6.08
N LYS A 158 13.38 -9.41 6.70
CA LYS A 158 12.36 -10.24 6.05
C LYS A 158 11.04 -9.49 5.93
N THR A 159 10.20 -9.94 5.00
CA THR A 159 8.82 -9.45 4.83
C THR A 159 8.05 -9.39 6.14
N GLY A 160 7.29 -8.32 6.32
CA GLY A 160 6.45 -8.09 7.49
C GLY A 160 7.09 -7.21 8.58
N ILE A 161 8.28 -6.65 8.34
CA ILE A 161 8.87 -5.60 9.17
C ILE A 161 8.50 -4.24 8.57
N HIS A 162 8.06 -3.29 9.41
CA HIS A 162 7.71 -1.96 8.93
C HIS A 162 8.92 -1.27 8.28
N SER A 163 8.75 -0.62 7.13
CA SER A 163 9.84 0.01 6.37
C SER A 163 10.63 1.05 7.18
N GLY A 164 9.97 1.75 8.11
CA GLY A 164 10.64 2.68 9.02
C GLY A 164 11.57 2.04 10.04
N ASP A 165 11.48 0.72 10.24
CA ASP A 165 12.32 -0.06 11.16
C ASP A 165 13.31 -0.96 10.41
N SER A 166 13.36 -0.87 9.07
CA SER A 166 14.19 -1.70 8.21
C SER A 166 15.42 -0.96 7.71
N ILE A 167 16.48 -1.73 7.45
CA ILE A 167 17.67 -1.24 6.75
C ILE A 167 17.47 -1.46 5.26
N SER A 168 17.48 -0.38 4.49
CA SER A 168 17.40 -0.42 3.03
C SER A 168 18.76 -0.24 2.39
N VAL A 169 19.07 -1.06 1.40
CA VAL A 169 20.32 -1.00 0.61
C VAL A 169 20.01 -0.49 -0.80
N TYR A 170 20.78 0.47 -1.25
CA TYR A 170 20.69 1.03 -2.60
C TYR A 170 22.06 1.07 -3.28
N PRO A 171 22.18 0.66 -4.55
CA PRO A 171 21.19 -0.10 -5.34
C PRO A 171 21.02 -1.53 -4.81
N THR A 172 19.97 -2.25 -5.27
CA THR A 172 19.78 -3.65 -4.90
C THR A 172 20.97 -4.49 -5.31
N PHE A 173 21.39 -5.44 -4.47
CA PHE A 173 22.57 -6.28 -4.73
C PHE A 173 22.23 -7.74 -5.03
N SER A 174 21.07 -8.23 -4.58
CA SER A 174 20.71 -9.66 -4.64
C SER A 174 19.56 -9.95 -5.63
N VAL A 175 19.00 -8.94 -6.25
CA VAL A 175 17.84 -9.04 -7.15
C VAL A 175 18.30 -9.30 -8.59
N SER A 176 17.73 -10.30 -9.26
CA SER A 176 18.04 -10.61 -10.66
C SER A 176 17.61 -9.48 -11.60
N GLN A 177 18.24 -9.41 -12.79
CA GLN A 177 17.85 -8.43 -13.78
C GLN A 177 16.40 -8.63 -14.25
N LYS A 178 15.95 -9.88 -14.36
CA LYS A 178 14.57 -10.23 -14.72
C LYS A 178 13.55 -9.66 -13.73
N ALA A 179 13.83 -9.79 -12.44
CA ALA A 179 12.96 -9.24 -11.39
C ALA A 179 12.99 -7.71 -11.41
N LYS A 180 14.16 -7.09 -11.59
CA LYS A 180 14.28 -5.62 -11.76
C LYS A 180 13.45 -5.11 -12.93
N ASP A 181 13.51 -5.79 -14.07
CA ASP A 181 12.75 -5.42 -15.26
C ASP A 181 11.23 -5.51 -15.02
N LYS A 182 10.75 -6.54 -14.31
CA LYS A 182 9.35 -6.66 -13.90
C LYS A 182 8.93 -5.50 -12.97
N ILE A 183 9.74 -5.19 -11.95
CA ILE A 183 9.48 -4.12 -10.99
C ILE A 183 9.38 -2.77 -11.71
N ILE A 184 10.31 -2.50 -12.61
CA ILE A 184 10.32 -1.27 -13.42
C ILE A 184 9.04 -1.19 -14.29
N ASP A 185 8.69 -2.27 -14.99
CA ASP A 185 7.49 -2.33 -15.82
C ASP A 185 6.22 -2.08 -14.99
N TYR A 186 6.09 -2.75 -13.85
CA TYR A 186 4.94 -2.58 -12.94
C TYR A 186 4.85 -1.15 -12.41
N THR A 187 5.97 -0.58 -11.97
CA THR A 187 6.05 0.80 -11.48
C THR A 187 5.58 1.79 -12.54
N VAL A 188 6.07 1.66 -13.77
CA VAL A 188 5.71 2.55 -14.88
C VAL A 188 4.22 2.44 -15.23
N ARG A 189 3.72 1.22 -15.38
CA ARG A 189 2.31 0.98 -15.73
C ARG A 189 1.35 1.46 -14.66
N LEU A 190 1.66 1.21 -13.38
CA LEU A 190 0.86 1.69 -12.25
C LEU A 190 0.81 3.21 -12.18
N GLY A 191 1.95 3.89 -12.19
CA GLY A 191 2.00 5.35 -12.12
C GLY A 191 1.17 6.02 -13.22
N ARG A 192 1.27 5.51 -14.46
CA ARG A 192 0.48 6.01 -15.60
C ARG A 192 -1.01 5.70 -15.47
N ARG A 193 -1.37 4.46 -15.09
CA ARG A 193 -2.78 4.04 -15.02
C ARG A 193 -3.53 4.70 -13.87
N ILE A 194 -2.89 4.91 -12.74
CA ILE A 194 -3.46 5.65 -11.62
C ILE A 194 -3.60 7.14 -11.96
N GLY A 195 -2.72 7.70 -12.80
CA GLY A 195 -2.69 9.10 -13.15
C GLY A 195 -1.87 9.94 -12.17
N ILE A 196 -0.76 9.37 -11.68
CA ILE A 196 0.13 10.06 -10.75
C ILE A 196 0.81 11.25 -11.44
N VAL A 197 0.87 12.37 -10.73
CA VAL A 197 1.68 13.55 -11.08
C VAL A 197 2.47 13.98 -9.85
N GLY A 198 3.72 13.57 -9.78
CA GLY A 198 4.60 13.80 -8.64
C GLY A 198 5.30 12.54 -8.17
N LEU A 199 5.69 12.55 -6.89
CA LEU A 199 6.33 11.42 -6.22
C LEU A 199 5.32 10.34 -5.86
N TYR A 200 5.72 9.09 -5.98
CA TYR A 200 5.01 7.94 -5.44
C TYR A 200 5.99 6.82 -5.07
N ASN A 201 5.57 6.03 -4.11
CA ASN A 201 6.31 4.91 -3.58
C ASN A 201 5.53 3.63 -3.82
N ILE A 202 6.21 2.55 -4.19
CA ILE A 202 5.65 1.20 -4.30
C ILE A 202 6.56 0.23 -3.54
N GLN A 203 5.94 -0.61 -2.72
CA GLN A 203 6.60 -1.73 -2.08
C GLN A 203 6.26 -3.02 -2.83
N PHE A 204 7.28 -3.81 -3.10
CA PHE A 204 7.17 -5.10 -3.77
C PHE A 204 7.69 -6.21 -2.87
N ILE A 205 7.17 -7.40 -3.07
CA ILE A 205 7.71 -8.64 -2.49
C ILE A 205 8.23 -9.49 -3.62
N LEU A 206 9.50 -9.88 -3.53
CA LEU A 206 10.12 -10.87 -4.42
C LEU A 206 10.21 -12.19 -3.67
N ASP A 207 9.47 -13.19 -4.13
CA ASP A 207 9.49 -14.52 -3.53
C ASP A 207 10.71 -15.38 -3.96
N GLY A 208 10.79 -16.62 -3.43
CA GLY A 208 11.89 -17.52 -3.73
C GLY A 208 11.91 -18.06 -5.16
N GLU A 209 10.82 -17.91 -5.92
CA GLU A 209 10.67 -18.33 -7.32
C GLU A 209 10.87 -17.18 -8.31
N GLU A 210 11.26 -16.01 -7.83
CA GLU A 210 11.42 -14.76 -8.57
C GLU A 210 10.11 -14.17 -9.12
N ASP A 211 9.00 -14.44 -8.46
CA ASP A 211 7.75 -13.74 -8.71
C ASP A 211 7.66 -12.46 -7.88
N VAL A 212 7.13 -11.42 -8.51
CA VAL A 212 7.03 -10.06 -7.96
C VAL A 212 5.56 -9.75 -7.69
N TYR A 213 5.29 -9.38 -6.45
CA TYR A 213 3.96 -9.01 -5.95
C TYR A 213 3.95 -7.57 -5.45
#